data_44e0be209c7c924ed3bfa9e6271cf6a4
#
_entry.id   44e0be209c7c924ed3bfa9e6271cf6a4
#
_cell.length_a   1.000
_cell.length_b   1.000
_cell.length_c   1.000
_cell.angle_alpha   90.00
_cell.angle_beta   90.00
_cell.angle_gamma   90.00
#
_symmetry.space_group_name_H-M   'P 1'
#
loop_
_entity.id
_entity.type
_entity.pdbx_description
1 polymer ?
#
loop_
_entity_poly.entity_id
_entity_poly.type
_entity_poly.pdbx_seq_one_letter_code
_entity_poly.pdbx_strand_id
1 'polypeptide(L)'
;MKYRLIFLAVASASLALSGASAYAALPAVNTAVSAPASHSAGSEFSWYKAAFPWDHSDLKPDPAMTYGVLPNGVRYVILPHQTPKGRVSLYLDVQAGSYFETPEQLGYAHYIEHMAFNGTKHFAPGSLIPFFQKNGMSFGGDTNASTDPVETIYTLDLSSGSSDQLQKGLSILRDYADGQLFIPNEVKEEMGIILSEKRARDSESQQAEDAFRNWFYRGSKFTDATIGKTETIKAANSDNLRPFYDTWYRSDRMVVIAVGDVNPEKTKAEIEAAFGSMKKATASDP
;
A
#
# COMPACT_ATOMS: atom_id res chain seq x y z
N MET A 1 25.88 -19.45 5.50
CA MET A 1 24.61 -20.07 5.10
C MET A 1 23.61 -18.94 4.98
N LYS A 2 23.27 -18.53 3.75
CA LYS A 2 22.31 -17.49 3.49
C LYS A 2 20.89 -18.07 3.68
N TYR A 3 20.14 -17.60 4.65
CA TYR A 3 18.74 -17.97 4.84
C TYR A 3 17.92 -17.28 3.74
N ARG A 4 17.48 -18.06 2.76
CA ARG A 4 16.46 -17.65 1.80
C ARG A 4 15.09 -17.86 2.45
N LEU A 5 14.44 -16.78 2.82
CA LEU A 5 13.04 -16.83 3.23
C LEU A 5 12.17 -16.74 1.95
N ILE A 6 11.40 -17.80 1.78
CA ILE A 6 10.34 -17.88 0.76
C ILE A 6 9.15 -17.08 1.30
N PHE A 7 8.69 -16.07 0.56
CA PHE A 7 7.41 -15.41 0.80
C PHE A 7 6.30 -16.45 0.70
N LEU A 8 5.74 -16.86 1.84
CA LEU A 8 4.46 -17.57 1.87
C LEU A 8 3.38 -16.49 2.03
N ALA A 9 2.68 -16.19 0.94
CA ALA A 9 1.45 -15.42 0.99
C ALA A 9 0.48 -16.13 1.92
N VAL A 10 0.04 -15.47 2.97
CA VAL A 10 -1.05 -15.97 3.82
C VAL A 10 -2.32 -15.80 3.01
N ALA A 11 -2.75 -16.91 2.38
CA ALA A 11 -4.05 -16.99 1.75
C ALA A 11 -5.11 -16.86 2.84
N SER A 12 -5.94 -15.82 2.78
CA SER A 12 -7.17 -15.71 3.55
C SER A 12 -8.08 -16.90 3.19
N ALA A 13 -8.33 -17.75 4.17
CA ALA A 13 -9.21 -18.91 4.05
C ALA A 13 -10.67 -18.43 3.94
N SER A 14 -11.19 -18.40 2.72
CA SER A 14 -12.64 -18.27 2.48
C SER A 14 -13.30 -19.63 2.76
N LEU A 15 -14.19 -19.68 3.75
CA LEU A 15 -15.04 -20.83 4.02
C LEU A 15 -15.96 -21.07 2.81
N ALA A 16 -15.77 -22.18 2.11
CA ALA A 16 -16.72 -22.65 1.11
C ALA A 16 -17.93 -23.29 1.80
N LEU A 17 -19.06 -22.62 1.80
CA LEU A 17 -20.36 -23.25 2.06
C LEU A 17 -20.86 -23.89 0.75
N SER A 18 -20.83 -25.21 0.70
CA SER A 18 -21.47 -26.01 -0.34
C SER A 18 -23.00 -26.00 -0.14
N GLY A 19 -23.68 -25.20 -0.93
CA GLY A 19 -25.13 -25.24 -1.04
C GLY A 19 -25.53 -25.33 -2.52
N ALA A 20 -25.87 -26.51 -3.01
CA ALA A 20 -26.49 -26.68 -4.32
C ALA A 20 -27.88 -26.06 -4.31
N SER A 21 -28.06 -24.95 -5.02
CA SER A 21 -29.39 -24.36 -5.29
C SER A 21 -29.62 -24.32 -6.80
N ALA A 22 -30.74 -24.90 -7.20
CA ALA A 22 -31.22 -24.93 -8.57
C ALA A 22 -31.39 -23.51 -9.13
N TYR A 23 -30.73 -23.23 -10.24
CA TYR A 23 -30.96 -21.99 -10.99
C TYR A 23 -32.29 -22.05 -11.72
N ALA A 24 -33.30 -21.34 -11.21
CA ALA A 24 -34.45 -20.97 -12.01
C ALA A 24 -34.07 -19.81 -12.92
N ALA A 25 -34.29 -19.95 -14.22
CA ALA A 25 -34.01 -18.90 -15.18
C ALA A 25 -34.86 -17.65 -14.87
N LEU A 26 -34.19 -16.56 -14.58
CA LEU A 26 -34.80 -15.25 -14.41
C LEU A 26 -35.27 -14.72 -15.79
N PRO A 27 -36.43 -14.10 -15.90
CA PRO A 27 -36.90 -13.50 -17.14
C PRO A 27 -36.00 -12.34 -17.55
N ALA A 28 -35.72 -12.21 -18.85
CA ALA A 28 -34.93 -11.14 -19.40
C ALA A 28 -35.56 -9.78 -19.06
N VAL A 29 -34.89 -9.02 -18.18
CA VAL A 29 -35.24 -7.63 -17.90
C VAL A 29 -34.72 -6.77 -19.05
N ASN A 30 -35.60 -6.33 -19.91
CA ASN A 30 -35.28 -5.40 -20.99
C ASN A 30 -35.24 -3.98 -20.40
N THR A 31 -34.14 -3.62 -19.72
CA THR A 31 -33.91 -2.25 -19.30
C THR A 31 -33.08 -1.55 -20.36
N ALA A 32 -33.76 -0.72 -21.16
CA ALA A 32 -33.07 0.35 -21.87
C ALA A 32 -32.43 1.26 -20.82
N VAL A 33 -31.18 1.01 -20.51
CA VAL A 33 -30.38 1.93 -19.71
C VAL A 33 -30.17 3.18 -20.55
N SER A 34 -30.94 4.24 -20.25
CA SER A 34 -30.66 5.56 -20.79
C SER A 34 -29.21 5.89 -20.44
N ALA A 35 -28.42 6.24 -21.46
CA ALA A 35 -27.03 6.70 -21.24
C ALA A 35 -27.04 7.76 -20.14
N PRO A 36 -26.15 7.69 -19.15
CA PRO A 36 -26.07 8.73 -18.14
C PRO A 36 -25.83 10.05 -18.85
N ALA A 37 -26.58 11.08 -18.43
CA ALA A 37 -26.42 12.43 -18.94
C ALA A 37 -24.92 12.78 -18.91
N SER A 38 -24.40 13.26 -20.04
CA SER A 38 -23.03 13.73 -20.15
C SER A 38 -22.81 14.79 -19.07
N HIS A 39 -22.14 14.41 -17.98
CA HIS A 39 -21.67 15.37 -17.00
C HIS A 39 -20.65 16.23 -17.73
N SER A 40 -20.94 17.52 -17.86
CA SER A 40 -20.02 18.48 -18.42
C SER A 40 -18.65 18.31 -17.71
N ALA A 41 -17.60 18.15 -18.49
CA ALA A 41 -16.21 18.11 -18.03
C ALA A 41 -15.83 19.50 -17.43
N GLY A 42 -16.31 19.79 -16.22
CA GLY A 42 -16.16 21.09 -15.56
C GLY A 42 -16.43 21.09 -14.07
N SER A 43 -17.03 20.06 -13.51
CA SER A 43 -17.02 19.90 -12.06
C SER A 43 -15.73 19.15 -11.70
N GLU A 44 -14.65 19.86 -11.45
CA GLU A 44 -13.51 19.30 -10.74
C GLU A 44 -14.07 18.59 -9.50
N PHE A 45 -13.87 17.27 -9.38
CA PHE A 45 -14.14 16.54 -8.16
C PHE A 45 -13.16 17.06 -7.10
N SER A 46 -13.54 18.15 -6.41
CA SER A 46 -12.64 18.82 -5.45
C SER A 46 -12.35 17.96 -4.22
N TRP A 47 -13.11 16.89 -4.00
CA TRP A 47 -12.96 16.01 -2.86
C TRP A 47 -11.60 15.26 -2.85
N TYR A 48 -10.99 14.97 -3.99
CA TYR A 48 -9.65 14.33 -4.03
C TYR A 48 -8.51 15.31 -3.70
N LYS A 49 -8.80 16.63 -3.70
CA LYS A 49 -7.86 17.66 -3.24
C LYS A 49 -7.99 17.94 -1.74
N ALA A 50 -8.97 17.36 -1.07
CA ALA A 50 -9.13 17.46 0.36
C ALA A 50 -8.00 16.72 1.09
N ALA A 51 -7.55 17.25 2.21
CA ALA A 51 -6.56 16.56 3.02
C ALA A 51 -7.13 15.24 3.58
N PHE A 52 -8.42 15.24 3.93
CA PHE A 52 -9.11 14.06 4.46
C PHE A 52 -10.51 13.91 3.85
N PRO A 53 -11.05 12.67 3.78
CA PRO A 53 -12.37 12.41 3.20
C PRO A 53 -13.51 13.20 3.86
N TRP A 54 -13.42 13.47 5.16
CA TRP A 54 -14.44 14.22 5.90
C TRP A 54 -14.41 15.73 5.68
N ASP A 55 -13.41 16.28 5.02
CA ASP A 55 -13.34 17.73 4.74
C ASP A 55 -14.45 18.19 3.77
N HIS A 56 -15.02 17.25 2.99
CA HIS A 56 -16.10 17.49 2.04
C HIS A 56 -17.28 16.50 2.21
N SER A 57 -17.40 15.90 3.39
CA SER A 57 -18.47 14.96 3.75
C SER A 57 -19.30 15.51 4.90
N ASP A 58 -20.54 15.08 5.02
CA ASP A 58 -21.39 15.26 6.19
C ASP A 58 -21.00 14.30 7.34
N LEU A 59 -20.18 13.29 7.06
CA LEU A 59 -19.62 12.38 8.06
C LEU A 59 -18.50 13.08 8.81
N LYS A 60 -18.63 13.13 10.13
CA LYS A 60 -17.57 13.69 11.00
C LYS A 60 -16.55 12.60 11.36
N PRO A 61 -15.27 12.97 11.49
CA PRO A 61 -14.28 12.05 12.01
C PRO A 61 -14.60 11.62 13.44
N ASP A 62 -14.08 10.45 13.84
CA ASP A 62 -14.15 10.01 15.23
C ASP A 62 -13.47 11.05 16.14
N PRO A 63 -14.14 11.58 17.17
CA PRO A 63 -13.58 12.57 18.06
C PRO A 63 -12.36 12.08 18.88
N ALA A 64 -12.13 10.77 18.95
CA ALA A 64 -10.93 10.19 19.55
C ALA A 64 -9.70 10.31 18.67
N MET A 65 -9.86 10.57 17.36
CA MET A 65 -8.72 10.71 16.44
C MET A 65 -8.04 12.08 16.59
N THR A 66 -6.71 12.06 16.59
CA THR A 66 -5.86 13.24 16.34
C THR A 66 -5.32 13.14 14.93
N TYR A 67 -5.58 14.12 14.08
CA TYR A 67 -5.15 14.10 12.69
C TYR A 67 -4.70 15.49 12.22
N GLY A 68 -3.92 15.53 11.14
CA GLY A 68 -3.45 16.78 10.58
C GLY A 68 -2.53 16.58 9.39
N VAL A 69 -2.00 17.71 8.91
CA VAL A 69 -1.08 17.78 7.77
C VAL A 69 0.19 18.48 8.21
N LEU A 70 1.34 17.86 7.94
CA LEU A 70 2.64 18.46 8.16
C LEU A 70 2.92 19.57 7.12
N PRO A 71 3.82 20.52 7.39
CA PRO A 71 4.13 21.63 6.46
C PRO A 71 4.59 21.18 5.07
N ASN A 72 5.11 19.94 4.94
CA ASN A 72 5.53 19.34 3.68
C ASN A 72 4.42 18.59 2.95
N GLY A 73 3.22 18.45 3.54
CA GLY A 73 2.07 17.80 2.93
C GLY A 73 1.80 16.38 3.42
N VAL A 74 2.69 15.76 4.18
CA VAL A 74 2.43 14.44 4.80
C VAL A 74 1.27 14.56 5.76
N ARG A 75 0.28 13.69 5.63
CA ARG A 75 -0.87 13.58 6.52
C ARG A 75 -0.58 12.60 7.65
N TYR A 76 -1.20 12.79 8.79
CA TYR A 76 -1.14 11.83 9.87
C TYR A 76 -2.50 11.63 10.52
N VAL A 77 -2.72 10.43 11.05
CA VAL A 77 -3.88 10.05 11.84
C VAL A 77 -3.39 9.25 13.05
N ILE A 78 -3.81 9.63 14.24
CA ILE A 78 -3.46 8.96 15.49
C ILE A 78 -4.75 8.60 16.22
N LEU A 79 -4.96 7.31 16.47
CA LEU A 79 -6.11 6.80 17.23
C LEU A 79 -5.62 6.08 18.48
N PRO A 80 -5.69 6.69 19.67
CA PRO A 80 -5.36 6.02 20.92
C PRO A 80 -6.37 4.91 21.22
N HIS A 81 -5.86 3.69 21.44
CA HIS A 81 -6.67 2.51 21.74
C HIS A 81 -5.89 1.54 22.63
N GLN A 82 -6.47 1.14 23.77
CA GLN A 82 -5.77 0.35 24.78
C GLN A 82 -6.05 -1.16 24.72
N THR A 83 -6.58 -1.66 23.61
CA THR A 83 -6.85 -3.08 23.44
C THR A 83 -6.26 -3.61 22.14
N PRO A 84 -5.25 -4.46 22.20
CA PRO A 84 -4.53 -4.93 23.41
C PRO A 84 -3.61 -3.86 24.00
N LYS A 85 -3.50 -3.84 25.34
CA LYS A 85 -2.66 -2.89 26.05
C LYS A 85 -1.18 -3.02 25.64
N GLY A 86 -0.52 -1.89 25.48
CA GLY A 86 0.90 -1.80 25.13
C GLY A 86 1.20 -2.01 23.64
N ARG A 87 0.25 -2.47 22.81
CA ARG A 87 0.48 -2.69 21.36
C ARG A 87 0.18 -1.45 20.55
N VAL A 88 0.92 -1.28 19.46
CA VAL A 88 0.72 -0.18 18.51
C VAL A 88 0.90 -0.68 17.09
N SER A 89 -0.04 -0.39 16.22
CA SER A 89 0.07 -0.58 14.78
C SER A 89 0.41 0.74 14.10
N LEU A 90 1.48 0.75 13.32
CA LEU A 90 1.88 1.84 12.45
C LEU A 90 1.60 1.48 11.00
N TYR A 91 1.07 2.43 10.24
CA TYR A 91 0.88 2.28 8.80
C TYR A 91 1.50 3.47 8.07
N LEU A 92 2.10 3.19 6.93
CA LEU A 92 2.37 4.17 5.89
C LEU A 92 1.47 3.82 4.70
N ASP A 93 0.47 4.63 4.45
CA ASP A 93 -0.35 4.57 3.25
C ASP A 93 0.25 5.53 2.21
N VAL A 94 0.71 4.98 1.11
CA VAL A 94 1.15 5.71 -0.08
C VAL A 94 0.02 5.64 -1.09
N GLN A 95 -0.64 6.76 -1.37
CA GLN A 95 -1.76 6.85 -2.31
C GLN A 95 -1.29 6.74 -3.77
N ALA A 96 -0.67 5.61 -4.07
CA ALA A 96 -0.20 5.20 -5.38
C ALA A 96 -0.16 3.67 -5.45
N GLY A 97 -0.71 3.12 -6.53
CA GLY A 97 -0.76 1.69 -6.79
C GLY A 97 -0.79 1.43 -8.30
N SER A 98 -1.27 0.27 -8.73
CA SER A 98 -1.21 -0.14 -10.13
C SER A 98 -2.01 0.74 -11.10
N TYR A 99 -3.00 1.48 -10.61
CA TYR A 99 -3.75 2.44 -11.42
C TYR A 99 -2.88 3.55 -12.02
N PHE A 100 -1.78 3.89 -11.37
CA PHE A 100 -0.87 4.96 -11.77
C PHE A 100 0.22 4.50 -12.75
N GLU A 101 0.26 3.21 -13.07
CA GLU A 101 1.20 2.61 -14.01
C GLU A 101 0.85 2.94 -15.47
N THR A 102 1.86 3.04 -16.32
CA THR A 102 1.71 2.98 -17.77
C THR A 102 1.69 1.51 -18.23
N PRO A 103 1.31 1.22 -19.49
CA PRO A 103 1.36 -0.15 -20.03
C PRO A 103 2.74 -0.82 -19.91
N GLU A 104 3.83 -0.03 -19.92
CA GLU A 104 5.20 -0.51 -19.78
C GLU A 104 5.63 -0.71 -18.33
N GLN A 105 4.84 -0.20 -17.37
CA GLN A 105 5.13 -0.22 -15.94
C GLN A 105 4.26 -1.21 -15.16
N LEU A 106 3.42 -1.99 -15.84
CA LEU A 106 2.48 -2.88 -15.16
C LEU A 106 3.18 -3.84 -14.20
N GLY A 107 2.89 -3.69 -12.89
CA GLY A 107 3.50 -4.40 -11.78
C GLY A 107 4.60 -3.62 -11.04
N TYR A 108 4.93 -2.38 -11.43
CA TYR A 108 5.98 -1.61 -10.76
C TYR A 108 5.60 -1.18 -9.36
N ALA A 109 4.33 -0.84 -9.10
CA ALA A 109 3.88 -0.50 -7.76
C ALA A 109 4.11 -1.66 -6.77
N HIS A 110 3.72 -2.87 -7.17
CA HIS A 110 3.95 -4.09 -6.40
C HIS A 110 5.45 -4.44 -6.28
N TYR A 111 6.20 -4.23 -7.34
CA TYR A 111 7.66 -4.44 -7.30
C TYR A 111 8.36 -3.52 -6.30
N ILE A 112 7.95 -2.25 -6.26
CA ILE A 112 8.48 -1.24 -5.34
C ILE A 112 8.10 -1.56 -3.89
N GLU A 113 6.91 -2.12 -3.67
CA GLU A 113 6.52 -2.66 -2.37
C GLU A 113 7.53 -3.70 -1.87
N HIS A 114 7.90 -4.68 -2.71
CA HIS A 114 8.91 -5.69 -2.39
C HIS A 114 10.29 -5.07 -2.13
N MET A 115 10.67 -4.07 -2.93
CA MET A 115 11.97 -3.42 -2.78
C MET A 115 12.15 -2.66 -1.47
N ALA A 116 11.06 -2.29 -0.79
CA ALA A 116 11.13 -1.69 0.55
C ALA A 116 11.86 -2.57 1.57
N PHE A 117 11.86 -3.89 1.37
CA PHE A 117 12.54 -4.86 2.24
C PHE A 117 13.96 -5.23 1.77
N ASN A 118 14.36 -4.76 0.58
CA ASN A 118 15.58 -5.17 -0.12
C ASN A 118 16.66 -4.07 -0.19
N GLY A 119 16.73 -3.25 0.84
CA GLY A 119 17.76 -2.22 1.01
C GLY A 119 17.20 -0.81 0.94
N THR A 120 17.39 -0.11 2.05
CA THR A 120 17.02 1.28 2.21
C THR A 120 18.19 2.09 2.73
N LYS A 121 18.00 3.40 2.87
CA LYS A 121 19.03 4.33 3.33
C LYS A 121 19.70 3.91 4.64
N HIS A 122 18.94 3.38 5.61
CA HIS A 122 19.44 3.01 6.92
C HIS A 122 19.51 1.49 7.15
N PHE A 123 18.92 0.68 6.27
CA PHE A 123 18.89 -0.77 6.37
C PHE A 123 19.48 -1.42 5.11
N ALA A 124 20.66 -2.01 5.24
CA ALA A 124 21.26 -2.78 4.15
C ALA A 124 20.40 -4.01 3.79
N PRO A 125 20.51 -4.56 2.57
CA PRO A 125 19.82 -5.79 2.19
C PRO A 125 20.03 -6.91 3.22
N GLY A 126 18.93 -7.58 3.58
CA GLY A 126 18.92 -8.68 4.56
C GLY A 126 19.09 -8.28 6.03
N SER A 127 19.21 -6.96 6.36
CA SER A 127 19.36 -6.50 7.75
C SER A 127 18.03 -6.22 8.46
N LEU A 128 16.97 -5.95 7.70
CA LEU A 128 15.69 -5.52 8.25
C LEU A 128 14.99 -6.64 9.04
N ILE A 129 15.01 -7.88 8.52
CA ILE A 129 14.40 -9.03 9.21
C ILE A 129 15.08 -9.31 10.55
N PRO A 130 16.42 -9.41 10.66
CA PRO A 130 17.11 -9.51 11.95
C PRO A 130 16.79 -8.33 12.89
N PHE A 131 16.62 -7.13 12.35
CA PHE A 131 16.23 -5.96 13.13
C PHE A 131 14.82 -6.14 13.72
N PHE A 132 13.84 -6.60 12.94
CA PHE A 132 12.49 -6.90 13.42
C PHE A 132 12.52 -7.93 14.54
N GLN A 133 13.19 -9.06 14.33
CA GLN A 133 13.31 -10.13 15.31
C GLN A 133 13.95 -9.64 16.64
N LYS A 134 15.01 -8.83 16.56
CA LYS A 134 15.66 -8.24 17.74
C LYS A 134 14.71 -7.32 18.52
N ASN A 135 13.75 -6.69 17.85
CA ASN A 135 12.75 -5.80 18.47
C ASN A 135 11.43 -6.51 18.79
N GLY A 136 11.40 -7.86 18.77
CA GLY A 136 10.24 -8.65 19.15
C GLY A 136 9.11 -8.67 18.11
N MET A 137 9.43 -8.39 16.86
CA MET A 137 8.51 -8.43 15.72
C MET A 137 8.84 -9.60 14.81
N SER A 138 7.81 -10.26 14.27
CA SER A 138 7.93 -11.34 13.28
C SER A 138 7.65 -10.82 11.88
N PHE A 139 8.47 -11.23 10.91
CA PHE A 139 8.23 -10.92 9.51
C PHE A 139 7.02 -11.73 8.99
N GLY A 140 6.10 -11.08 8.29
CA GLY A 140 4.86 -11.67 7.80
C GLY A 140 3.73 -11.72 8.83
N GLY A 141 4.04 -11.62 10.14
CA GLY A 141 3.05 -11.55 11.22
C GLY A 141 2.86 -10.13 11.74
N ASP A 142 3.97 -9.50 12.18
CA ASP A 142 3.96 -8.13 12.74
C ASP A 142 4.44 -7.08 11.73
N THR A 143 4.95 -7.48 10.57
CA THR A 143 5.30 -6.59 9.46
C THR A 143 4.75 -7.14 8.16
N ASN A 144 4.09 -6.29 7.39
CA ASN A 144 3.51 -6.67 6.11
C ASN A 144 3.42 -5.46 5.19
N ALA A 145 3.14 -5.72 3.91
CA ALA A 145 2.78 -4.70 2.95
C ALA A 145 1.75 -5.25 1.96
N SER A 146 1.05 -4.38 1.29
CA SER A 146 0.11 -4.73 0.23
C SER A 146 0.01 -3.60 -0.78
N THR A 147 -0.15 -3.98 -2.04
CA THR A 147 -0.39 -3.04 -3.14
C THR A 147 -1.76 -3.31 -3.76
N ASP A 148 -2.56 -2.25 -3.81
CA ASP A 148 -3.87 -2.21 -4.46
C ASP A 148 -3.83 -1.26 -5.68
N PRO A 149 -4.91 -1.13 -6.47
CA PRO A 149 -4.89 -0.23 -7.62
C PRO A 149 -4.57 1.23 -7.27
N VAL A 150 -5.01 1.74 -6.11
CA VAL A 150 -4.91 3.16 -5.76
C VAL A 150 -3.97 3.46 -4.59
N GLU A 151 -3.47 2.42 -3.91
CA GLU A 151 -2.63 2.59 -2.72
C GLU A 151 -1.61 1.47 -2.56
N THR A 152 -0.54 1.76 -1.82
CA THR A 152 0.42 0.79 -1.29
C THR A 152 0.56 1.04 0.20
N ILE A 153 0.23 0.04 1.02
CA ILE A 153 0.22 0.15 2.47
C ILE A 153 1.34 -0.69 3.06
N TYR A 154 2.13 -0.09 3.96
CA TYR A 154 3.13 -0.77 4.78
C TYR A 154 2.68 -0.77 6.23
N THR A 155 2.72 -1.93 6.88
CA THR A 155 2.24 -2.14 8.25
C THR A 155 3.36 -2.62 9.16
N LEU A 156 3.44 -2.03 10.36
CA LEU A 156 4.34 -2.46 11.43
C LEU A 156 3.56 -2.56 12.74
N ASP A 157 3.46 -3.76 13.30
CA ASP A 157 2.86 -4.00 14.61
C ASP A 157 3.95 -4.02 15.69
N LEU A 158 4.03 -2.94 16.45
CA LEU A 158 5.02 -2.75 17.50
C LEU A 158 4.58 -3.46 18.79
N SER A 159 5.53 -4.09 19.45
CA SER A 159 5.30 -4.73 20.75
C SER A 159 5.06 -3.72 21.89
N SER A 160 5.32 -2.43 21.67
CA SER A 160 5.17 -1.37 22.67
C SER A 160 5.00 -0.01 22.01
N GLY A 161 4.17 0.86 22.65
CA GLY A 161 4.04 2.30 22.33
C GLY A 161 5.10 3.20 22.97
N SER A 162 6.24 2.65 23.42
CA SER A 162 7.34 3.47 23.93
C SER A 162 7.97 4.35 22.83
N SER A 163 8.51 5.52 23.20
CA SER A 163 9.17 6.41 22.23
C SER A 163 10.28 5.71 21.44
N ASP A 164 11.05 4.83 22.07
CA ASP A 164 12.11 4.04 21.37
C ASP A 164 11.53 3.15 20.27
N GLN A 165 10.43 2.44 20.53
CA GLN A 165 9.78 1.59 19.54
C GLN A 165 9.09 2.41 18.45
N LEU A 166 8.42 3.51 18.82
CA LEU A 166 7.79 4.41 17.85
C LEU A 166 8.84 5.04 16.92
N GLN A 167 9.94 5.55 17.43
CA GLN A 167 11.03 6.12 16.62
C GLN A 167 11.60 5.10 15.65
N LYS A 168 11.85 3.86 16.11
CA LYS A 168 12.31 2.77 15.25
C LYS A 168 11.32 2.44 14.14
N GLY A 169 10.05 2.25 14.49
CA GLY A 169 9.01 1.95 13.50
C GLY A 169 8.82 3.09 12.49
N LEU A 170 8.75 4.33 12.95
CA LEU A 170 8.62 5.51 12.09
C LEU A 170 9.86 5.72 11.19
N SER A 171 11.06 5.39 11.67
CA SER A 171 12.29 5.43 10.88
C SER A 171 12.26 4.42 9.72
N ILE A 172 11.72 3.22 9.95
CA ILE A 172 11.53 2.21 8.91
C ILE A 172 10.51 2.69 7.86
N LEU A 173 9.34 3.16 8.32
CA LEU A 173 8.32 3.69 7.40
C LEU A 173 8.83 4.90 6.62
N ARG A 174 9.67 5.74 7.24
CA ARG A 174 10.34 6.84 6.54
C ARG A 174 11.29 6.35 5.45
N ASP A 175 12.03 5.28 5.70
CA ASP A 175 12.90 4.67 4.71
C ASP A 175 12.11 4.06 3.55
N TYR A 176 10.93 3.49 3.82
CA TYR A 176 10.03 3.05 2.77
C TYR A 176 9.49 4.22 1.92
N ALA A 177 9.24 5.36 2.58
CA ALA A 177 8.69 6.55 1.93
C ALA A 177 9.65 7.24 0.96
N ASP A 178 10.92 7.47 1.34
CA ASP A 178 11.89 8.20 0.51
C ASP A 178 13.33 7.68 0.58
N GLY A 179 13.52 6.46 1.06
CA GLY A 179 14.84 5.88 1.28
C GLY A 179 15.16 4.57 0.56
N GLN A 180 14.27 4.06 -0.31
CA GLN A 180 14.54 2.82 -1.06
C GLN A 180 15.69 2.99 -2.07
N LEU A 181 16.61 2.02 -2.12
CA LEU A 181 17.86 2.16 -2.89
C LEU A 181 17.80 1.56 -4.30
N PHE A 182 16.94 0.58 -4.56
CA PHE A 182 16.85 -0.15 -5.83
C PHE A 182 18.21 -0.69 -6.29
N ILE A 183 18.91 -1.40 -5.40
CA ILE A 183 20.23 -1.98 -5.69
C ILE A 183 20.08 -3.00 -6.83
N PRO A 184 20.87 -2.90 -7.94
CA PRO A 184 20.64 -3.70 -9.15
C PRO A 184 20.60 -5.22 -8.92
N ASN A 185 21.43 -5.76 -8.05
CA ASN A 185 21.43 -7.19 -7.72
C ASN A 185 20.17 -7.59 -6.93
N GLU A 186 19.73 -6.76 -5.99
CA GLU A 186 18.50 -7.02 -5.22
C GLU A 186 17.26 -6.94 -6.12
N VAL A 187 17.19 -5.95 -7.00
CA VAL A 187 16.12 -5.87 -8.02
C VAL A 187 16.09 -7.14 -8.86
N LYS A 188 17.24 -7.61 -9.35
CA LYS A 188 17.30 -8.83 -10.15
C LYS A 188 16.90 -10.10 -9.38
N GLU A 189 17.29 -10.22 -8.11
CA GLU A 189 16.90 -11.37 -7.27
C GLU A 189 15.39 -11.33 -6.98
N GLU A 190 14.84 -10.15 -6.67
CA GLU A 190 13.42 -9.97 -6.35
C GLU A 190 12.50 -10.26 -7.54
N MET A 191 12.94 -9.97 -8.78
CA MET A 191 12.21 -10.35 -10.00
C MET A 191 11.82 -11.84 -9.99
N GLY A 192 12.74 -12.71 -9.56
CA GLY A 192 12.48 -14.15 -9.48
C GLY A 192 11.41 -14.51 -8.45
N ILE A 193 11.37 -13.78 -7.33
CA ILE A 193 10.41 -13.95 -6.25
C ILE A 193 9.02 -13.53 -6.72
N ILE A 194 8.89 -12.33 -7.30
CA ILE A 194 7.62 -11.81 -7.84
C ILE A 194 7.06 -12.72 -8.95
N LEU A 195 7.90 -13.20 -9.86
CA LEU A 195 7.47 -14.15 -10.89
C LEU A 195 7.04 -15.50 -10.28
N SER A 196 7.64 -15.93 -9.17
CA SER A 196 7.22 -17.12 -8.45
C SER A 196 5.88 -16.94 -7.77
N GLU A 197 5.68 -15.77 -7.14
CA GLU A 197 4.41 -15.40 -6.53
C GLU A 197 3.28 -15.33 -7.57
N LYS A 198 3.55 -14.69 -8.72
CA LYS A 198 2.59 -14.64 -9.83
C LYS A 198 2.15 -16.05 -10.27
N ARG A 199 3.09 -16.99 -10.40
CA ARG A 199 2.75 -18.39 -10.73
C ARG A 199 1.97 -19.09 -9.61
N ALA A 200 2.28 -18.79 -8.34
CA ALA A 200 1.58 -19.40 -7.20
C ALA A 200 0.14 -18.90 -7.07
N ARG A 201 -0.13 -17.68 -7.51
CA ARG A 201 -1.49 -17.11 -7.55
C ARG A 201 -2.32 -17.61 -8.74
N ASP A 202 -1.69 -18.18 -9.79
CA ASP A 202 -2.39 -18.67 -10.97
C ASP A 202 -3.19 -19.95 -10.64
N SER A 203 -4.50 -19.76 -10.40
CA SER A 203 -5.46 -20.78 -10.04
C SER A 203 -6.76 -20.56 -10.83
N GLU A 204 -7.61 -21.58 -10.91
CA GLU A 204 -8.93 -21.45 -11.57
C GLU A 204 -9.76 -20.31 -10.95
N SER A 205 -9.69 -20.14 -9.63
CA SER A 205 -10.36 -19.04 -8.93
C SER A 205 -9.80 -17.69 -9.36
N GLN A 206 -8.49 -17.55 -9.45
CA GLN A 206 -7.85 -16.30 -9.91
C GLN A 206 -8.20 -15.98 -11.37
N GLN A 207 -8.23 -16.99 -12.23
CA GLN A 207 -8.61 -16.81 -13.63
C GLN A 207 -10.06 -16.35 -13.76
N ALA A 208 -10.97 -16.89 -12.95
CA ALA A 208 -12.36 -16.45 -12.89
C ALA A 208 -12.49 -15.00 -12.39
N GLU A 209 -11.72 -14.63 -11.37
CA GLU A 209 -11.66 -13.26 -10.85
C GLU A 209 -11.09 -12.28 -11.89
N ASP A 210 -10.05 -12.65 -12.59
CA ASP A 210 -9.46 -11.86 -13.67
C ASP A 210 -10.44 -11.67 -14.83
N ALA A 211 -11.19 -12.73 -15.20
CA ALA A 211 -12.23 -12.65 -16.22
C ALA A 211 -13.37 -11.70 -15.79
N PHE A 212 -13.81 -11.79 -14.53
CA PHE A 212 -14.81 -10.89 -13.96
C PHE A 212 -14.31 -9.44 -13.93
N ARG A 213 -13.08 -9.19 -13.47
CA ARG A 213 -12.47 -7.86 -13.43
C ARG A 213 -12.39 -7.25 -14.83
N ASN A 214 -11.93 -8.02 -15.82
CA ASN A 214 -11.84 -7.59 -17.21
C ASN A 214 -13.21 -7.28 -17.84
N TRP A 215 -14.25 -7.98 -17.43
CA TRP A 215 -15.62 -7.72 -17.88
C TRP A 215 -16.21 -6.49 -17.19
N PHE A 216 -16.08 -6.40 -15.85
CA PHE A 216 -16.72 -5.37 -15.04
C PHE A 216 -16.06 -3.99 -15.22
N TYR A 217 -14.72 -3.96 -15.24
CA TYR A 217 -13.94 -2.71 -15.37
C TYR A 217 -13.49 -2.42 -16.80
N ARG A 218 -14.13 -3.01 -17.80
CA ARG A 218 -13.76 -2.83 -19.21
C ARG A 218 -13.58 -1.37 -19.59
N GLY A 219 -12.44 -1.05 -20.21
CA GLY A 219 -12.10 0.31 -20.66
C GLY A 219 -11.50 1.20 -19.58
N SER A 220 -11.22 0.68 -18.40
CA SER A 220 -10.50 1.39 -17.35
C SER A 220 -9.19 0.67 -17.00
N LYS A 221 -8.28 1.37 -16.31
CA LYS A 221 -7.03 0.78 -15.80
C LYS A 221 -7.23 -0.26 -14.68
N PHE A 222 -8.42 -0.35 -14.09
CA PHE A 222 -8.75 -1.37 -13.10
C PHE A 222 -8.82 -2.79 -13.68
N THR A 223 -8.74 -2.94 -15.01
CA THR A 223 -8.59 -4.26 -15.65
C THR A 223 -7.20 -4.86 -15.44
N ASP A 224 -6.17 -4.04 -15.23
CA ASP A 224 -4.81 -4.53 -15.04
C ASP A 224 -4.63 -5.15 -13.65
N ALA A 225 -4.02 -6.33 -13.59
CA ALA A 225 -3.72 -7.00 -12.32
C ALA A 225 -2.57 -6.27 -11.61
N THR A 226 -2.72 -6.03 -10.32
CA THR A 226 -1.71 -5.33 -9.50
C THR A 226 -0.33 -5.98 -9.56
N ILE A 227 -0.27 -7.31 -9.62
CA ILE A 227 1.00 -8.04 -9.76
C ILE A 227 1.69 -7.83 -11.13
N GLY A 228 0.99 -7.22 -12.09
CA GLY A 228 1.53 -6.87 -13.39
C GLY A 228 1.65 -8.02 -14.40
N LYS A 229 2.37 -7.76 -15.49
CA LYS A 229 2.62 -8.71 -16.57
C LYS A 229 4.02 -9.31 -16.47
N THR A 230 4.17 -10.56 -16.90
CA THR A 230 5.46 -11.26 -16.89
C THR A 230 6.53 -10.49 -17.66
N GLU A 231 6.16 -9.87 -18.77
CA GLU A 231 7.07 -9.12 -19.66
C GLU A 231 7.58 -7.85 -18.99
N THR A 232 6.70 -7.09 -18.34
CA THR A 232 7.06 -5.85 -17.64
C THR A 232 7.87 -6.13 -16.37
N ILE A 233 7.52 -7.18 -15.61
CA ILE A 233 8.29 -7.63 -14.44
C ILE A 233 9.71 -8.04 -14.87
N LYS A 234 9.87 -8.78 -15.97
CA LYS A 234 11.20 -9.19 -16.49
C LYS A 234 12.02 -8.01 -17.03
N ALA A 235 11.37 -6.96 -17.51
CA ALA A 235 12.03 -5.76 -18.01
C ALA A 235 12.39 -4.78 -16.88
N ALA A 236 11.85 -4.97 -15.66
CA ALA A 236 12.09 -4.10 -14.52
C ALA A 236 13.57 -4.12 -14.10
N ASN A 237 14.10 -2.96 -13.80
CA ASN A 237 15.46 -2.74 -13.32
C ASN A 237 15.52 -1.44 -12.50
N SER A 238 16.66 -1.16 -11.88
CA SER A 238 16.85 0.01 -11.04
C SER A 238 16.53 1.33 -11.76
N ASP A 239 16.88 1.45 -13.03
CA ASP A 239 16.75 2.70 -13.78
C ASP A 239 15.29 3.01 -14.16
N ASN A 240 14.44 1.98 -14.35
CA ASN A 240 13.05 2.18 -14.71
C ASN A 240 12.08 2.11 -13.51
N LEU A 241 12.44 1.45 -12.40
CA LEU A 241 11.66 1.48 -11.15
C LEU A 241 11.82 2.81 -10.40
N ARG A 242 13.03 3.38 -10.36
CA ARG A 242 13.34 4.64 -9.68
C ARG A 242 12.43 5.80 -10.13
N PRO A 243 12.21 6.07 -11.43
CA PRO A 243 11.32 7.15 -11.86
C PRO A 243 9.88 6.98 -11.38
N PHE A 244 9.34 5.76 -11.33
CA PHE A 244 8.00 5.51 -10.77
C PHE A 244 7.96 5.86 -9.28
N TYR A 245 8.94 5.36 -8.51
CA TYR A 245 9.05 5.67 -7.08
C TYR A 245 9.15 7.18 -6.83
N ASP A 246 10.06 7.87 -7.50
CA ASP A 246 10.27 9.32 -7.31
C ASP A 246 9.05 10.15 -7.74
N THR A 247 8.24 9.64 -8.67
CA THR A 247 7.02 10.31 -9.14
C THR A 247 5.88 10.18 -8.13
N TRP A 248 5.71 9.00 -7.53
CA TRP A 248 4.51 8.67 -6.77
C TRP A 248 4.71 8.63 -5.26
N TYR A 249 5.92 8.34 -4.76
CA TYR A 249 6.25 8.33 -3.34
C TYR A 249 6.59 9.74 -2.85
N ARG A 250 5.58 10.62 -2.86
CA ARG A 250 5.70 12.03 -2.50
C ARG A 250 4.98 12.32 -1.19
N SER A 251 5.45 13.33 -0.49
CA SER A 251 4.91 13.75 0.81
C SER A 251 3.40 14.07 0.79
N ASP A 252 2.88 14.63 -0.30
CA ASP A 252 1.46 14.97 -0.47
C ASP A 252 0.55 13.76 -0.75
N ARG A 253 1.15 12.59 -1.02
CA ARG A 253 0.45 11.33 -1.26
C ARG A 253 0.57 10.33 -0.11
N MET A 254 1.08 10.77 1.04
CA MET A 254 1.34 9.88 2.17
C MET A 254 0.46 10.20 3.37
N VAL A 255 0.01 9.14 4.02
CA VAL A 255 -0.65 9.19 5.33
C VAL A 255 0.10 8.27 6.30
N VAL A 256 0.57 8.83 7.40
CA VAL A 256 1.17 8.07 8.51
C VAL A 256 0.08 7.84 9.56
N ILE A 257 -0.20 6.59 9.86
CA ILE A 257 -1.27 6.23 10.80
C ILE A 257 -0.66 5.50 11.99
N ALA A 258 -1.06 5.89 13.21
CA ALA A 258 -0.67 5.21 14.43
C ALA A 258 -1.93 4.87 15.24
N VAL A 259 -2.15 3.58 15.50
CA VAL A 259 -3.30 3.09 16.28
C VAL A 259 -2.80 2.21 17.41
N GLY A 260 -3.26 2.45 18.63
CA GLY A 260 -2.92 1.60 19.77
C GLY A 260 -2.69 2.36 21.08
N ASP A 261 -1.94 1.74 21.98
CA ASP A 261 -1.65 2.31 23.31
C ASP A 261 -0.57 3.39 23.23
N VAL A 262 -0.98 4.55 22.71
CA VAL A 262 -0.11 5.71 22.45
C VAL A 262 -0.64 6.99 23.11
N ASN A 263 0.28 7.90 23.41
CA ASN A 263 -0.08 9.27 23.75
C ASN A 263 -0.13 10.11 22.46
N PRO A 264 -1.26 10.71 22.06
CA PRO A 264 -1.40 11.41 20.80
C PRO A 264 -0.39 12.53 20.58
N GLU A 265 -0.13 13.37 21.60
CA GLU A 265 0.77 14.51 21.48
C GLU A 265 2.23 14.07 21.29
N LYS A 266 2.66 13.04 22.05
CA LYS A 266 4.00 12.47 21.87
C LYS A 266 4.15 11.79 20.51
N THR A 267 3.16 11.01 20.10
CA THR A 267 3.17 10.32 18.82
C THR A 267 3.19 11.30 17.65
N LYS A 268 2.44 12.40 17.75
CA LYS A 268 2.50 13.49 16.77
C LYS A 268 3.91 14.06 16.67
N ALA A 269 4.55 14.36 17.80
CA ALA A 269 5.92 14.89 17.80
C ALA A 269 6.93 13.90 17.17
N GLU A 270 6.78 12.59 17.40
CA GLU A 270 7.62 11.55 16.79
C GLU A 270 7.36 11.45 15.26
N ILE A 271 6.11 11.57 14.80
CA ILE A 271 5.78 11.62 13.37
C ILE A 271 6.38 12.88 12.73
N GLU A 272 6.26 14.04 13.37
CA GLU A 272 6.86 15.30 12.91
C GLU A 272 8.39 15.19 12.81
N ALA A 273 9.03 14.58 13.80
CA ALA A 273 10.49 14.36 13.81
C ALA A 273 10.92 13.42 12.66
N ALA A 274 10.18 12.35 12.42
CA ALA A 274 10.50 11.35 11.38
C ALA A 274 10.22 11.87 9.97
N PHE A 275 9.07 12.50 9.72
CA PHE A 275 8.58 12.82 8.38
C PHE A 275 8.69 14.31 8.02
N GLY A 276 8.87 15.21 8.98
CA GLY A 276 8.90 16.66 8.74
C GLY A 276 10.01 17.13 7.80
N SER A 277 11.12 16.38 7.73
CA SER A 277 12.25 16.67 6.82
C SER A 277 12.06 16.10 5.41
N MET A 278 10.99 15.36 5.12
CA MET A 278 10.68 14.93 3.74
C MET A 278 10.55 16.15 2.83
N LYS A 279 11.08 15.99 1.60
CA LYS A 279 10.95 17.04 0.59
C LYS A 279 9.46 17.29 0.29
N LYS A 280 9.06 18.56 0.36
CA LYS A 280 7.71 18.95 -0.05
C LYS A 280 7.50 18.67 -1.54
N ALA A 281 6.37 18.06 -1.88
CA ALA A 281 6.01 17.86 -3.28
C ALA A 281 5.81 19.23 -3.96
N THR A 282 6.40 19.40 -5.15
CA THR A 282 6.33 20.63 -5.95
C THR A 282 5.68 20.41 -7.31
N ALA A 283 5.53 19.16 -7.72
CA ALA A 283 4.95 18.78 -9.00
C ALA A 283 3.46 18.46 -8.84
N SER A 284 2.66 18.82 -9.84
CA SER A 284 1.34 18.23 -10.05
C SER A 284 1.49 16.76 -10.46
N ASP A 285 0.41 16.00 -10.36
CA ASP A 285 0.36 14.65 -10.93
C ASP A 285 0.62 14.71 -12.44
N PRO A 286 1.40 13.76 -12.98
CA PRO A 286 1.66 13.68 -14.42
C PRO A 286 0.42 13.38 -15.24
#